data_203dd062ed81ef926651b8ae797651b1
#
_entry.id   203dd062ed81ef926651b8ae797651b1
#
_cell.length_a   1.000
_cell.length_b   1.000
_cell.length_c   1.000
_cell.angle_alpha   90.00
_cell.angle_beta   90.00
_cell.angle_gamma   90.00
#
_symmetry.space_group_name_H-M   'P 1'
#
loop_
_entity.id
_entity.type
_entity.pdbx_description
1 polymer ?
#
loop_
_entity_poly.entity_id
_entity_poly.type
_entity_poly.pdbx_seq_one_letter_code
_entity_poly.pdbx_strand_id
1 'polypeptide(L)'
;MLARAHSVALIGVDAVAVEVEVDVSSGLPAFTVVGLPDQAVSEARERVRAAIRNAGLPFPAARITVNLAPADLRKEGPLYDLPIALGLLAAQDIIPAASLQGLLIAGELALDGSLRPIAGAVNLALLASQLRRDALLPDGNAQEAALIGDLTVYGPRNLWDAVQHLSGRQPLNAAQARDVPDNADTFPDLADLKGQSAARRALEVALAGGHNLLLIGSPGSGKTMLARRAPGLLPPLTRAEALEVTRIHSAAGLLTSRGALQRHAPFRSPHHTVSDAGLIGGGSLPKPGEVSLAHRGLLFLDEFPEFSRKALETLRQPLEDGHVTISRARATVEYPARFQLIAAMNPCPCGHFGDPEKPCTCTPVERLRYAGRLSGPLLDRIDLTLKVPRLTVDELTRAPEPEPSAPVKARIVAARERMTARQGARNSDLSGQALREHAALNAGPLAFAQAAARQLGLTGRGYDRILRVARTISDLAGSETITEAHLAEAVTYRPRELV
;
A
#
# COMPACT_ATOMS: atom_id res chain seq x y z
N MET A 1 34.17 27.50 -11.11
CA MET A 1 34.38 26.75 -9.84
C MET A 1 33.37 25.60 -9.79
N LEU A 2 33.80 24.44 -9.31
CA LEU A 2 32.97 23.23 -9.20
C LEU A 2 32.46 23.08 -7.77
N ALA A 3 31.13 22.92 -7.61
CA ALA A 3 30.49 22.55 -6.35
C ALA A 3 29.72 21.23 -6.52
N ARG A 4 29.57 20.49 -5.42
CA ARG A 4 28.84 19.22 -5.40
C ARG A 4 27.79 19.23 -4.33
N ALA A 5 26.58 18.81 -4.69
CA ALA A 5 25.48 18.53 -3.77
C ALA A 5 25.01 17.08 -3.97
N HIS A 6 24.42 16.50 -2.95
CA HIS A 6 23.87 15.15 -3.04
C HIS A 6 22.34 15.21 -3.03
N SER A 7 21.75 14.53 -3.97
CA SER A 7 20.31 14.43 -4.16
C SER A 7 19.90 12.96 -4.33
N VAL A 8 18.72 12.69 -4.87
CA VAL A 8 18.14 11.37 -4.97
C VAL A 8 17.30 11.23 -6.23
N ALA A 9 17.23 10.03 -6.76
CA ALA A 9 16.19 9.62 -7.72
C ALA A 9 15.29 8.55 -7.08
N LEU A 10 13.99 8.63 -7.32
CA LEU A 10 13.04 7.61 -6.90
C LEU A 10 12.83 6.60 -8.03
N ILE A 11 13.01 5.31 -7.71
CA ILE A 11 12.71 4.20 -8.59
C ILE A 11 11.70 3.32 -7.86
N GLY A 12 10.42 3.52 -8.16
CA GLY A 12 9.36 2.86 -7.40
C GLY A 12 9.27 3.37 -5.97
N VAL A 13 9.53 2.49 -5.01
CA VAL A 13 9.60 2.83 -3.57
C VAL A 13 11.04 2.98 -3.09
N ASP A 14 12.02 2.75 -3.94
CA ASP A 14 13.42 2.85 -3.56
C ASP A 14 14.01 4.20 -3.99
N ALA A 15 14.90 4.71 -3.16
CA ALA A 15 15.64 5.92 -3.41
C ALA A 15 17.10 5.57 -3.76
N VAL A 16 17.64 6.21 -4.80
CA VAL A 16 19.01 6.00 -5.27
C VAL A 16 19.73 7.34 -5.24
N ALA A 17 20.96 7.35 -4.70
CA ALA A 17 21.76 8.57 -4.59
C ALA A 17 22.10 9.15 -5.97
N VAL A 18 21.97 10.47 -6.07
CA VAL A 18 22.36 11.26 -7.26
C VAL A 18 23.32 12.35 -6.81
N GLU A 19 24.49 12.44 -7.46
CA GLU A 19 25.39 13.56 -7.27
C GLU A 19 25.05 14.67 -8.26
N VAL A 20 24.91 15.89 -7.76
CA VAL A 20 24.64 17.10 -8.52
C VAL A 20 25.90 17.95 -8.55
N GLU A 21 26.61 17.92 -9.66
CA GLU A 21 27.82 18.72 -9.87
C GLU A 21 27.45 19.99 -10.62
N VAL A 22 27.85 21.14 -10.11
CA VAL A 22 27.58 22.44 -10.73
C VAL A 22 28.91 23.14 -10.98
N ASP A 23 29.23 23.35 -12.26
CA ASP A 23 30.41 24.11 -12.68
C ASP A 23 30.00 25.48 -13.23
N VAL A 24 30.68 26.51 -12.75
CA VAL A 24 30.55 27.89 -13.24
C VAL A 24 31.88 28.30 -13.83
N SER A 25 31.93 28.45 -15.15
CA SER A 25 33.13 28.77 -15.92
C SER A 25 32.94 30.05 -16.73
N SER A 26 34.07 30.71 -17.06
CA SER A 26 34.09 31.90 -17.91
C SER A 26 33.56 31.57 -19.32
N GLY A 27 32.77 32.45 -19.92
CA GLY A 27 32.29 32.29 -21.28
C GLY A 27 30.94 32.96 -21.51
N LEU A 28 30.38 32.77 -22.70
CA LEU A 28 29.04 33.26 -23.01
C LEU A 28 28.00 32.63 -22.07
N PRO A 29 27.08 33.45 -21.55
CA PRO A 29 26.05 32.94 -20.63
C PRO A 29 25.26 31.77 -21.26
N ALA A 30 25.37 30.62 -20.63
CA ALA A 30 24.65 29.42 -21.03
C ALA A 30 24.32 28.61 -19.76
N PHE A 31 23.23 27.86 -19.78
CA PHE A 31 22.83 26.93 -18.71
C PHE A 31 22.50 25.58 -19.35
N THR A 32 23.29 24.59 -19.06
CA THR A 32 23.17 23.23 -19.62
C THR A 32 23.04 22.20 -18.50
N VAL A 33 22.08 21.29 -18.62
CA VAL A 33 21.91 20.14 -17.71
C VAL A 33 22.21 18.88 -18.50
N VAL A 34 23.08 18.02 -17.96
CA VAL A 34 23.49 16.71 -18.51
C VAL A 34 23.25 15.58 -17.50
N GLY A 35 23.28 14.34 -17.92
CA GLY A 35 23.04 13.17 -17.05
C GLY A 35 21.63 12.59 -17.15
N LEU A 36 21.09 12.51 -18.37
CA LEU A 36 19.75 11.98 -18.68
C LEU A 36 18.60 12.69 -17.93
N PRO A 37 18.54 14.05 -18.00
CA PRO A 37 17.41 14.77 -17.43
C PRO A 37 16.12 14.49 -18.21
N ASP A 38 14.96 14.45 -17.53
CA ASP A 38 13.67 14.55 -18.20
C ASP A 38 13.33 16.00 -18.59
N GLN A 39 12.15 16.22 -19.14
CA GLN A 39 11.71 17.57 -19.50
C GLN A 39 11.62 18.49 -18.27
N ALA A 40 11.08 17.99 -17.14
CA ALA A 40 10.91 18.79 -15.93
C ALA A 40 12.27 19.22 -15.32
N VAL A 41 13.26 18.33 -15.36
CA VAL A 41 14.64 18.64 -14.94
C VAL A 41 15.30 19.61 -15.93
N SER A 42 15.04 19.47 -17.23
CA SER A 42 15.54 20.42 -18.24
C SER A 42 14.96 21.82 -18.08
N GLU A 43 13.72 21.93 -17.63
CA GLU A 43 13.03 23.20 -17.31
C GLU A 43 13.49 23.82 -15.96
N ALA A 44 14.21 23.08 -15.11
CA ALA A 44 14.74 23.58 -13.84
C ALA A 44 15.56 24.86 -14.02
N ARG A 45 16.21 25.02 -15.20
CA ARG A 45 16.98 26.24 -15.54
C ARG A 45 16.18 27.52 -15.29
N GLU A 46 14.96 27.59 -15.77
CA GLU A 46 14.13 28.80 -15.67
C GLU A 46 13.62 28.98 -14.23
N ARG A 47 13.22 27.89 -13.55
CA ARG A 47 12.77 27.94 -12.15
C ARG A 47 13.90 28.37 -11.22
N VAL A 48 15.06 27.73 -11.31
CA VAL A 48 16.25 28.04 -10.49
C VAL A 48 16.69 29.47 -10.70
N ARG A 49 16.75 29.94 -11.98
CA ARG A 49 17.13 31.32 -12.30
C ARG A 49 16.18 32.35 -11.70
N ALA A 50 14.86 32.12 -11.84
CA ALA A 50 13.84 33.00 -11.29
C ALA A 50 13.89 33.00 -9.74
N ALA A 51 13.95 31.83 -9.12
CA ALA A 51 13.98 31.66 -7.67
C ALA A 51 15.19 32.34 -7.02
N ILE A 52 16.39 32.19 -7.59
CA ILE A 52 17.61 32.85 -7.09
C ILE A 52 17.46 34.38 -7.16
N ARG A 53 16.99 34.92 -8.30
CA ARG A 53 16.80 36.38 -8.46
C ARG A 53 15.72 36.94 -7.54
N ASN A 54 14.59 36.26 -7.44
CA ASN A 54 13.49 36.70 -6.59
C ASN A 54 13.78 36.56 -5.10
N ALA A 55 14.70 35.64 -4.71
CA ALA A 55 15.28 35.59 -3.37
C ALA A 55 16.31 36.69 -3.09
N GLY A 56 16.56 37.62 -4.03
CA GLY A 56 17.55 38.69 -3.86
C GLY A 56 19.01 38.23 -3.95
N LEU A 57 19.26 37.03 -4.50
CA LEU A 57 20.59 36.45 -4.62
C LEU A 57 21.17 36.67 -6.02
N PRO A 58 22.51 36.80 -6.17
CA PRO A 58 23.12 37.01 -7.47
C PRO A 58 23.04 35.74 -8.33
N PHE A 59 22.71 35.93 -9.59
CA PHE A 59 22.76 34.87 -10.60
C PHE A 59 23.89 35.19 -11.61
N PRO A 60 24.84 34.26 -11.86
CA PRO A 60 26.05 34.56 -12.64
C PRO A 60 25.73 34.73 -14.13
N ALA A 61 26.32 35.73 -14.75
CA ALA A 61 26.36 35.91 -16.20
C ALA A 61 27.55 35.12 -16.79
N ALA A 62 27.54 33.80 -16.64
CA ALA A 62 28.63 32.88 -16.98
C ALA A 62 28.10 31.60 -17.62
N ARG A 63 28.98 30.73 -18.07
CA ARG A 63 28.61 29.39 -18.53
C ARG A 63 28.40 28.46 -17.31
N ILE A 64 27.20 27.96 -17.17
CA ILE A 64 26.79 27.05 -16.11
C ILE A 64 26.56 25.67 -16.72
N THR A 65 27.23 24.66 -16.16
CA THR A 65 27.00 23.25 -16.51
C THR A 65 26.61 22.48 -15.25
N VAL A 66 25.46 21.82 -15.30
CA VAL A 66 24.96 20.93 -14.24
C VAL A 66 25.08 19.51 -14.73
N ASN A 67 25.80 18.66 -14.02
CA ASN A 67 25.88 17.22 -14.29
C ASN A 67 25.18 16.44 -13.18
N LEU A 68 24.27 15.54 -13.56
CA LEU A 68 23.53 14.68 -12.66
C LEU A 68 24.07 13.25 -12.79
N ALA A 69 24.89 12.81 -11.87
CA ALA A 69 25.51 11.49 -11.87
C ALA A 69 24.75 10.50 -10.97
N PRO A 70 24.69 9.18 -11.31
CA PRO A 70 25.30 8.55 -12.48
C PRO A 70 24.52 8.77 -13.79
N ALA A 71 25.20 8.69 -14.92
CA ALA A 71 24.62 9.01 -16.22
C ALA A 71 23.66 7.94 -16.80
N ASP A 72 23.71 6.73 -16.29
CA ASP A 72 22.83 5.61 -16.67
C ASP A 72 21.45 5.67 -15.99
N LEU A 73 21.34 6.43 -14.90
CA LEU A 73 20.09 6.64 -14.18
C LEU A 73 19.35 7.87 -14.74
N ARG A 74 18.10 7.70 -15.14
CA ARG A 74 17.24 8.82 -15.54
C ARG A 74 16.81 9.65 -14.33
N LYS A 75 16.92 10.96 -14.43
CA LYS A 75 16.50 11.92 -13.41
C LYS A 75 15.18 12.54 -13.82
N GLU A 76 14.20 12.45 -12.94
CA GLU A 76 12.82 12.81 -13.24
C GLU A 76 12.23 13.74 -12.17
N GLY A 77 11.41 14.68 -12.64
CA GLY A 77 10.69 15.61 -11.76
C GLY A 77 11.52 16.78 -11.25
N PRO A 78 10.86 17.75 -10.60
CA PRO A 78 11.46 19.03 -10.22
C PRO A 78 12.27 19.00 -8.92
N LEU A 79 12.46 17.84 -8.29
CA LEU A 79 13.11 17.70 -6.99
C LEU A 79 14.61 18.13 -6.96
N TYR A 80 15.19 18.30 -8.16
CA TYR A 80 16.60 18.76 -8.32
C TYR A 80 16.75 20.27 -8.31
N ASP A 81 15.68 21.04 -8.32
CA ASP A 81 15.74 22.51 -8.36
C ASP A 81 16.55 23.06 -7.17
N LEU A 82 16.25 22.58 -5.94
CA LEU A 82 16.94 23.04 -4.74
C LEU A 82 18.44 22.66 -4.72
N PRO A 83 18.84 21.39 -4.96
CA PRO A 83 20.26 21.04 -4.98
C PRO A 83 21.04 21.73 -6.10
N ILE A 84 20.42 22.00 -7.27
CA ILE A 84 21.04 22.77 -8.36
C ILE A 84 21.24 24.23 -7.92
N ALA A 85 20.22 24.86 -7.32
CA ALA A 85 20.31 26.24 -6.84
C ALA A 85 21.41 26.41 -5.78
N LEU A 86 21.43 25.51 -4.78
CA LEU A 86 22.44 25.54 -3.73
C LEU A 86 23.85 25.23 -4.24
N GLY A 87 23.98 24.27 -5.16
CA GLY A 87 25.24 23.99 -5.85
C GLY A 87 25.76 25.20 -6.63
N LEU A 88 24.87 25.95 -7.32
CA LEU A 88 25.21 27.16 -8.03
C LEU A 88 25.68 28.29 -7.08
N LEU A 89 25.00 28.43 -5.94
CA LEU A 89 25.37 29.43 -4.93
C LEU A 89 26.70 29.07 -4.23
N ALA A 90 26.96 27.78 -4.00
CA ALA A 90 28.23 27.29 -3.48
C ALA A 90 29.38 27.49 -4.48
N ALA A 91 29.13 27.29 -5.79
CA ALA A 91 30.14 27.56 -6.82
C ALA A 91 30.47 29.04 -6.98
N GLN A 92 29.72 29.94 -6.36
CA GLN A 92 29.93 31.39 -6.31
C GLN A 92 30.45 31.87 -4.91
N ASP A 93 30.78 30.95 -4.01
CA ASP A 93 31.18 31.24 -2.63
C ASP A 93 30.14 32.02 -1.80
N ILE A 94 28.85 31.98 -2.19
CA ILE A 94 27.76 32.61 -1.43
C ILE A 94 27.41 31.78 -0.20
N ILE A 95 27.53 30.46 -0.31
CA ILE A 95 27.47 29.50 0.81
C ILE A 95 28.71 28.62 0.80
N PRO A 96 29.20 28.14 1.97
CA PRO A 96 30.37 27.25 2.01
C PRO A 96 30.08 25.94 1.27
N ALA A 97 30.90 25.52 0.33
CA ALA A 97 30.72 24.25 -0.38
C ALA A 97 30.72 23.02 0.56
N ALA A 98 31.47 23.11 1.66
CA ALA A 98 31.53 22.06 2.68
C ALA A 98 30.18 21.83 3.39
N SER A 99 29.31 22.85 3.47
CA SER A 99 28.00 22.71 4.12
C SER A 99 27.01 21.81 3.34
N LEU A 100 27.29 21.51 2.06
CA LEU A 100 26.48 20.63 1.23
C LEU A 100 26.85 19.15 1.39
N GLN A 101 28.09 18.83 1.81
CA GLN A 101 28.62 17.46 1.74
C GLN A 101 27.93 16.48 2.70
N GLY A 102 27.54 16.97 3.88
CA GLY A 102 26.84 16.15 4.89
C GLY A 102 25.33 15.98 4.68
N LEU A 103 24.79 16.56 3.59
CA LEU A 103 23.36 16.65 3.38
C LEU A 103 22.89 15.86 2.15
N LEU A 104 21.71 15.26 2.24
CA LEU A 104 20.93 14.83 1.11
C LEU A 104 19.83 15.88 0.87
N ILE A 105 19.82 16.47 -0.32
CA ILE A 105 19.04 17.67 -0.63
C ILE A 105 18.07 17.38 -1.74
N ALA A 106 16.78 17.70 -1.53
CA ALA A 106 15.78 17.64 -2.59
C ALA A 106 14.68 18.69 -2.35
N GLY A 107 14.12 19.23 -3.43
CA GLY A 107 13.02 20.18 -3.32
C GLY A 107 12.69 20.85 -4.65
N GLU A 108 11.42 21.12 -4.90
CA GLU A 108 10.95 21.89 -6.04
C GLU A 108 10.95 23.39 -5.66
N LEU A 109 11.51 24.23 -6.53
CA LEU A 109 11.45 25.68 -6.37
C LEU A 109 10.31 26.28 -7.19
N ALA A 110 9.49 27.07 -6.54
CA ALA A 110 8.61 28.00 -7.24
C ALA A 110 9.39 29.23 -7.73
N LEU A 111 8.83 29.99 -8.67
CA LEU A 111 9.51 31.16 -9.26
C LEU A 111 9.82 32.27 -8.25
N ASP A 112 9.05 32.36 -7.17
CA ASP A 112 9.26 33.31 -6.07
C ASP A 112 10.32 32.86 -5.05
N GLY A 113 10.92 31.67 -5.26
CA GLY A 113 11.90 31.07 -4.35
C GLY A 113 11.30 30.25 -3.22
N SER A 114 9.99 30.13 -3.10
CA SER A 114 9.34 29.22 -2.13
C SER A 114 9.57 27.76 -2.51
N LEU A 115 9.59 26.88 -1.50
CA LEU A 115 9.77 25.45 -1.67
C LEU A 115 8.43 24.72 -1.62
N ARG A 116 8.18 23.89 -2.66
CA ARG A 116 7.00 23.04 -2.77
C ARG A 116 7.29 21.63 -2.24
N PRO A 117 6.30 20.99 -1.58
CA PRO A 117 6.44 19.60 -1.18
C PRO A 117 6.68 18.66 -2.37
N ILE A 118 7.52 17.66 -2.14
CA ILE A 118 7.86 16.60 -3.10
C ILE A 118 7.28 15.26 -2.65
N ALA A 119 7.13 14.32 -3.58
CA ALA A 119 6.77 12.94 -3.26
C ALA A 119 7.99 12.14 -2.78
N GLY A 120 7.78 11.15 -1.92
CA GLY A 120 8.82 10.20 -1.52
C GLY A 120 9.77 10.71 -0.43
N ALA A 121 9.40 11.70 0.37
CA ALA A 121 10.27 12.23 1.41
C ALA A 121 10.69 11.19 2.45
N VAL A 122 9.83 10.22 2.80
CA VAL A 122 10.20 9.09 3.68
C VAL A 122 11.28 8.21 3.04
N ASN A 123 11.16 7.96 1.75
CA ASN A 123 12.12 7.14 0.99
C ASN A 123 13.48 7.84 0.87
N LEU A 124 13.46 9.17 0.68
CA LEU A 124 14.67 10.00 0.70
C LEU A 124 15.34 9.97 2.07
N ALA A 125 14.57 10.17 3.13
CA ALA A 125 15.08 10.16 4.50
C ALA A 125 15.69 8.81 4.88
N LEU A 126 15.08 7.71 4.44
CA LEU A 126 15.62 6.36 4.64
C LEU A 126 17.00 6.21 3.95
N LEU A 127 17.13 6.68 2.71
CA LEU A 127 18.43 6.68 2.02
C LEU A 127 19.45 7.57 2.73
N ALA A 128 19.04 8.76 3.18
CA ALA A 128 19.92 9.68 3.92
C ALA A 128 20.46 9.02 5.20
N SER A 129 19.60 8.36 5.98
CA SER A 129 19.99 7.58 7.15
C SER A 129 21.00 6.48 6.81
N GLN A 130 20.73 5.69 5.75
CA GLN A 130 21.66 4.64 5.29
C GLN A 130 23.03 5.19 4.89
N LEU A 131 23.07 6.37 4.29
CA LEU A 131 24.29 7.07 3.89
C LEU A 131 24.93 7.88 5.03
N ARG A 132 24.34 7.88 6.23
CA ARG A 132 24.76 8.68 7.39
C ARG A 132 24.85 10.17 7.06
N ARG A 133 23.84 10.69 6.39
CA ARG A 133 23.71 12.10 6.01
C ARG A 133 22.45 12.67 6.61
N ASP A 134 22.47 13.94 6.95
CA ASP A 134 21.26 14.69 7.28
C ASP A 134 20.46 15.03 6.01
N ALA A 135 19.21 15.45 6.16
CA ALA A 135 18.37 15.79 5.03
C ALA A 135 17.95 17.27 5.04
N LEU A 136 17.98 17.91 3.87
CA LEU A 136 17.44 19.24 3.65
C LEU A 136 16.30 19.14 2.64
N LEU A 137 15.05 19.21 3.12
CA LEU A 137 13.84 19.00 2.35
C LEU A 137 12.85 20.14 2.59
N PRO A 138 11.88 20.40 1.70
CA PRO A 138 10.86 21.43 1.94
C PRO A 138 10.17 21.26 3.31
N ASP A 139 9.86 22.38 3.99
CA ASP A 139 9.18 22.38 5.29
C ASP A 139 7.93 21.49 5.30
N GLY A 140 7.18 21.47 4.18
CA GLY A 140 6.03 20.59 4.02
C GLY A 140 6.31 19.09 4.03
N ASN A 141 7.59 18.66 3.90
CA ASN A 141 8.03 17.26 3.95
C ASN A 141 8.87 16.94 5.20
N ALA A 142 9.35 17.95 5.91
CA ALA A 142 10.34 17.77 6.96
C ALA A 142 9.84 16.86 8.10
N GLN A 143 8.58 17.01 8.50
CA GLN A 143 7.96 16.18 9.55
C GLN A 143 7.78 14.72 9.09
N GLU A 144 7.42 14.51 7.82
CA GLU A 144 7.30 13.20 7.19
C GLU A 144 8.66 12.48 7.15
N ALA A 145 9.69 13.17 6.73
CA ALA A 145 11.05 12.64 6.70
C ALA A 145 11.63 12.33 8.09
N ALA A 146 11.29 13.13 9.09
CA ALA A 146 11.69 12.92 10.48
C ALA A 146 11.15 11.64 11.14
N LEU A 147 10.17 10.95 10.50
CA LEU A 147 9.67 9.63 10.95
C LEU A 147 10.76 8.56 10.99
N ILE A 148 11.84 8.70 10.22
CA ILE A 148 12.96 7.74 10.18
C ILE A 148 13.72 7.73 11.50
N GLY A 149 13.90 8.88 12.15
CA GLY A 149 14.44 9.00 13.52
C GLY A 149 15.97 9.01 13.64
N ASP A 150 16.68 8.38 12.71
CA ASP A 150 18.15 8.21 12.79
C ASP A 150 18.93 9.25 11.96
N LEU A 151 18.29 10.41 11.68
CA LEU A 151 18.90 11.50 10.94
C LEU A 151 18.34 12.84 11.39
N THR A 152 19.05 13.92 11.12
CA THR A 152 18.55 15.27 11.29
C THR A 152 17.89 15.74 9.99
N VAL A 153 16.70 16.29 10.09
CA VAL A 153 15.97 16.84 8.94
C VAL A 153 15.77 18.32 9.12
N TYR A 154 16.20 19.10 8.14
CA TYR A 154 15.99 20.55 8.09
C TYR A 154 14.94 20.91 7.05
N GLY A 155 13.97 21.74 7.42
CA GLY A 155 12.82 22.12 6.61
C GLY A 155 12.78 23.59 6.24
N PRO A 156 13.56 24.08 5.27
CA PRO A 156 13.43 25.44 4.77
C PRO A 156 12.08 25.64 4.06
N ARG A 157 11.50 26.83 4.19
CA ARG A 157 10.26 27.22 3.50
C ARG A 157 10.54 27.78 2.11
N ASN A 158 11.73 28.34 1.93
CA ASN A 158 12.17 28.98 0.69
C ASN A 158 13.68 28.86 0.53
N LEU A 159 14.20 29.28 -0.63
CA LEU A 159 15.63 29.24 -0.95
C LEU A 159 16.45 30.11 0.00
N TRP A 160 15.92 31.28 0.43
CA TRP A 160 16.61 32.17 1.36
C TRP A 160 16.85 31.51 2.72
N ASP A 161 15.84 30.85 3.29
CA ASP A 161 15.98 30.11 4.56
C ASP A 161 17.09 29.05 4.46
N ALA A 162 17.13 28.29 3.34
CA ALA A 162 18.16 27.30 3.11
C ALA A 162 19.56 27.93 3.06
N VAL A 163 19.72 29.07 2.39
CA VAL A 163 20.99 29.81 2.32
C VAL A 163 21.42 30.35 3.68
N GLN A 164 20.48 30.91 4.45
CA GLN A 164 20.79 31.39 5.82
C GLN A 164 21.23 30.27 6.75
N HIS A 165 20.58 29.11 6.67
CA HIS A 165 20.97 27.92 7.43
C HIS A 165 22.37 27.43 7.07
N LEU A 166 22.63 27.23 5.77
CA LEU A 166 23.92 26.70 5.28
C LEU A 166 25.10 27.67 5.47
N SER A 167 24.79 28.98 5.51
CA SER A 167 25.81 30.02 5.85
C SER A 167 26.06 30.16 7.36
N GLY A 168 25.30 29.42 8.21
CA GLY A 168 25.38 29.54 9.66
C GLY A 168 24.81 30.84 10.24
N ARG A 169 24.19 31.70 9.43
CA ARG A 169 23.62 32.99 9.86
C ARG A 169 22.30 32.83 10.64
N GLN A 170 21.41 31.94 10.16
CA GLN A 170 20.15 31.57 10.84
C GLN A 170 19.96 30.06 10.73
N PRO A 171 20.49 29.28 11.70
CA PRO A 171 20.30 27.84 11.72
C PRO A 171 18.82 27.47 11.86
N LEU A 172 18.35 26.52 11.04
CA LEU A 172 17.04 25.92 11.17
C LEU A 172 17.02 24.92 12.33
N ASN A 173 15.93 24.86 13.04
CA ASN A 173 15.69 23.80 14.00
C ASN A 173 15.44 22.47 13.26
N ALA A 174 15.93 21.37 13.84
CA ALA A 174 15.64 20.04 13.35
C ALA A 174 14.15 19.77 13.42
N ALA A 175 13.60 19.25 12.33
CA ALA A 175 12.21 18.81 12.29
C ALA A 175 12.01 17.59 13.20
N GLN A 176 10.90 17.56 13.89
CA GLN A 176 10.52 16.43 14.72
C GLN A 176 9.30 15.72 14.11
N ALA A 177 9.33 14.40 14.14
CA ALA A 177 8.13 13.63 13.83
C ALA A 177 7.01 14.02 14.80
N ARG A 178 5.82 14.24 14.28
CA ARG A 178 4.66 14.43 15.15
C ARG A 178 4.27 13.07 15.73
N ASP A 179 4.20 13.00 17.04
CA ASP A 179 3.43 11.97 17.73
C ASP A 179 1.95 12.36 17.57
N VAL A 180 1.38 12.08 16.40
CA VAL A 180 -0.05 12.26 16.20
C VAL A 180 -0.70 11.15 17.01
N PRO A 181 -1.52 11.49 18.03
CA PRO A 181 -2.30 10.49 18.72
C PRO A 181 -3.04 9.67 17.66
N ASP A 182 -3.14 8.40 17.91
CA ASP A 182 -3.91 7.46 17.09
C ASP A 182 -5.37 7.97 17.13
N ASN A 183 -5.66 9.01 16.35
CA ASN A 183 -7.02 9.39 16.04
C ASN A 183 -7.53 8.17 15.31
N ALA A 184 -8.09 7.26 16.13
CA ALA A 184 -8.75 6.08 15.63
C ALA A 184 -9.66 6.57 14.52
N ASP A 185 -9.29 6.31 13.26
CA ASP A 185 -10.21 6.47 12.17
C ASP A 185 -11.48 5.81 12.67
N THR A 186 -12.55 6.58 12.79
CA THR A 186 -13.81 6.10 13.35
C THR A 186 -14.39 5.14 12.33
N PHE A 187 -13.91 3.90 12.38
CA PHE A 187 -14.46 2.83 11.54
C PHE A 187 -15.88 2.53 11.98
N PRO A 188 -16.79 2.26 11.03
CA PRO A 188 -18.16 1.86 11.37
C PRO A 188 -18.15 0.61 12.25
N ASP A 189 -19.01 0.55 13.27
CA ASP A 189 -19.09 -0.58 14.19
C ASP A 189 -19.90 -1.75 13.58
N LEU A 190 -19.53 -2.99 13.94
CA LEU A 190 -20.30 -4.19 13.57
C LEU A 190 -21.69 -4.20 14.18
N ALA A 191 -21.90 -3.51 15.29
CA ALA A 191 -23.21 -3.35 15.92
C ALA A 191 -24.25 -2.69 15.00
N ASP A 192 -23.83 -1.89 14.00
CA ASP A 192 -24.77 -1.31 13.02
C ASP A 192 -25.27 -2.33 11.99
N LEU A 193 -24.66 -3.52 11.92
CA LEU A 193 -25.03 -4.57 10.95
C LEU A 193 -25.90 -5.63 11.64
N LYS A 194 -27.20 -5.49 11.51
CA LYS A 194 -28.17 -6.45 12.06
C LYS A 194 -28.15 -7.78 11.30
N GLY A 195 -28.28 -8.85 12.04
CA GLY A 195 -28.29 -10.21 11.47
C GLY A 195 -26.95 -10.61 10.83
N GLN A 196 -27.01 -11.39 9.76
CA GLN A 196 -25.83 -11.82 8.97
C GLN A 196 -24.73 -12.51 9.81
N SER A 197 -25.11 -13.31 10.80
CA SER A 197 -24.16 -13.96 11.73
C SER A 197 -23.09 -14.80 11.02
N ALA A 198 -23.49 -15.56 9.99
CA ALA A 198 -22.56 -16.33 9.18
C ALA A 198 -21.53 -15.46 8.44
N ALA A 199 -21.98 -14.32 7.89
CA ALA A 199 -21.09 -13.40 7.17
C ALA A 199 -20.12 -12.67 8.13
N ARG A 200 -20.58 -12.30 9.31
CA ARG A 200 -19.74 -11.73 10.39
C ARG A 200 -18.69 -12.74 10.85
N ARG A 201 -19.09 -14.03 11.05
CA ARG A 201 -18.15 -15.10 11.42
C ARG A 201 -17.13 -15.37 10.31
N ALA A 202 -17.55 -15.43 9.04
CA ALA A 202 -16.63 -15.59 7.93
C ALA A 202 -15.62 -14.42 7.83
N LEU A 203 -16.06 -13.18 8.07
CA LEU A 203 -15.18 -12.02 8.14
C LEU A 203 -14.18 -12.14 9.30
N GLU A 204 -14.63 -12.53 10.49
CA GLU A 204 -13.76 -12.75 11.66
C GLU A 204 -12.67 -13.79 11.35
N VAL A 205 -13.04 -14.95 10.79
CA VAL A 205 -12.09 -16.01 10.38
C VAL A 205 -11.13 -15.49 9.31
N ALA A 206 -11.65 -14.80 8.28
CA ALA A 206 -10.83 -14.25 7.21
C ALA A 206 -9.81 -13.24 7.74
N LEU A 207 -10.22 -12.30 8.58
CA LEU A 207 -9.35 -11.27 9.15
C LEU A 207 -8.34 -11.85 10.14
N ALA A 208 -8.71 -12.82 10.96
CA ALA A 208 -7.80 -13.47 11.87
C ALA A 208 -6.66 -14.16 11.12
N GLY A 209 -6.98 -15.02 10.16
CA GLY A 209 -6.00 -15.82 9.42
C GLY A 209 -5.30 -15.09 8.27
N GLY A 210 -5.80 -13.93 7.85
CA GLY A 210 -5.34 -13.24 6.63
C GLY A 210 -5.87 -13.87 5.35
N HIS A 211 -6.99 -14.59 5.40
CA HIS A 211 -7.56 -15.32 4.27
C HIS A 211 -8.34 -14.42 3.32
N ASN A 212 -8.24 -14.67 2.02
CA ASN A 212 -9.04 -13.99 1.01
C ASN A 212 -10.50 -14.48 1.07
N LEU A 213 -11.45 -13.53 1.01
CA LEU A 213 -12.88 -13.76 1.19
C LEU A 213 -13.69 -13.30 -0.01
N LEU A 214 -14.58 -14.17 -0.52
CA LEU A 214 -15.59 -13.85 -1.52
C LEU A 214 -17.00 -13.92 -0.90
N LEU A 215 -17.71 -12.81 -0.97
CA LEU A 215 -19.11 -12.69 -0.54
C LEU A 215 -20.05 -12.70 -1.76
N ILE A 216 -20.97 -13.65 -1.81
CA ILE A 216 -21.94 -13.77 -2.90
C ILE A 216 -23.35 -13.55 -2.35
N GLY A 217 -24.10 -12.59 -2.88
CA GLY A 217 -25.46 -12.34 -2.39
C GLY A 217 -26.19 -11.27 -3.19
N SER A 218 -27.51 -11.22 -3.04
CA SER A 218 -28.37 -10.24 -3.70
C SER A 218 -27.99 -8.79 -3.35
N PRO A 219 -28.32 -7.80 -4.19
CA PRO A 219 -28.19 -6.40 -3.83
C PRO A 219 -28.89 -6.10 -2.50
N GLY A 220 -28.24 -5.31 -1.62
CA GLY A 220 -28.78 -4.98 -0.31
C GLY A 220 -28.58 -6.06 0.77
N SER A 221 -27.88 -7.16 0.52
CA SER A 221 -27.58 -8.20 1.54
C SER A 221 -26.50 -7.79 2.56
N GLY A 222 -25.92 -6.57 2.48
CA GLY A 222 -24.98 -6.05 3.48
C GLY A 222 -23.49 -6.31 3.19
N LYS A 223 -23.12 -6.89 2.03
CA LYS A 223 -21.73 -7.23 1.66
C LYS A 223 -20.75 -6.07 1.78
N THR A 224 -21.09 -4.93 1.15
CA THR A 224 -20.27 -3.70 1.17
C THR A 224 -20.20 -3.10 2.58
N MET A 225 -21.31 -3.15 3.33
CA MET A 225 -21.33 -2.68 4.72
C MET A 225 -20.40 -3.51 5.60
N LEU A 226 -20.38 -4.83 5.42
CA LEU A 226 -19.51 -5.74 6.15
C LEU A 226 -18.03 -5.46 5.83
N ALA A 227 -17.68 -5.33 4.52
CA ALA A 227 -16.32 -5.07 4.09
C ALA A 227 -15.75 -3.75 4.63
N ARG A 228 -16.56 -2.69 4.69
CA ARG A 228 -16.14 -1.38 5.22
C ARG A 228 -15.85 -1.37 6.73
N ARG A 229 -16.30 -2.39 7.47
CA ARG A 229 -16.02 -2.56 8.90
C ARG A 229 -14.74 -3.35 9.17
N ALA A 230 -14.25 -4.07 8.17
CA ALA A 230 -13.07 -4.92 8.27
C ALA A 230 -11.81 -4.20 8.78
N PRO A 231 -11.46 -2.97 8.34
CA PRO A 231 -10.27 -2.26 8.81
C PRO A 231 -10.26 -2.04 10.32
N GLY A 232 -11.42 -1.69 10.91
CA GLY A 232 -11.57 -1.45 12.33
C GLY A 232 -11.33 -2.68 13.23
N LEU A 233 -11.44 -3.88 12.65
CA LEU A 233 -11.24 -5.15 13.34
C LEU A 233 -9.77 -5.63 13.31
N LEU A 234 -8.92 -5.04 12.48
CA LEU A 234 -7.52 -5.40 12.40
C LEU A 234 -6.71 -4.77 13.54
N PRO A 235 -5.66 -5.46 14.04
CA PRO A 235 -4.71 -4.84 14.93
C PRO A 235 -3.96 -3.70 14.23
N PRO A 236 -3.42 -2.73 14.99
CA PRO A 236 -2.53 -1.73 14.43
C PRO A 236 -1.30 -2.41 13.82
N LEU A 237 -0.76 -1.79 12.78
CA LEU A 237 0.48 -2.24 12.16
C LEU A 237 1.66 -2.08 13.13
N THR A 238 2.59 -3.00 13.11
CA THR A 238 3.89 -2.83 13.77
C THR A 238 4.62 -1.63 13.17
N ARG A 239 5.62 -1.06 13.89
CA ARG A 239 6.40 0.06 13.37
C ARG A 239 7.03 -0.26 12.00
N ALA A 240 7.54 -1.47 11.81
CA ALA A 240 8.14 -1.90 10.55
C ALA A 240 7.10 -1.94 9.40
N GLU A 241 5.94 -2.55 9.64
CA GLU A 241 4.85 -2.60 8.66
C GLU A 241 4.29 -1.21 8.35
N ALA A 242 4.12 -0.37 9.38
CA ALA A 242 3.68 1.00 9.21
C ALA A 242 4.66 1.82 8.35
N LEU A 243 5.96 1.57 8.49
CA LEU A 243 6.99 2.21 7.65
C LEU A 243 6.93 1.71 6.21
N GLU A 244 6.75 0.40 5.97
CA GLU A 244 6.56 -0.14 4.62
C GLU A 244 5.37 0.53 3.91
N VAL A 245 4.23 0.63 4.59
CA VAL A 245 3.02 1.29 4.06
C VAL A 245 3.28 2.78 3.82
N THR A 246 3.87 3.48 4.80
CA THR A 246 4.14 4.92 4.70
C THR A 246 5.07 5.24 3.52
N ARG A 247 6.09 4.41 3.26
CA ARG A 247 6.99 4.54 2.10
C ARG A 247 6.26 4.47 0.76
N ILE A 248 5.32 3.51 0.61
CA ILE A 248 4.53 3.36 -0.62
C ILE A 248 3.63 4.59 -0.82
N HIS A 249 2.96 5.03 0.23
CA HIS A 249 2.07 6.20 0.18
C HIS A 249 2.84 7.52 -0.02
N SER A 250 4.06 7.64 0.57
CA SER A 250 4.97 8.77 0.33
C SER A 250 5.40 8.83 -1.13
N ALA A 251 5.87 7.71 -1.70
CA ALA A 251 6.28 7.62 -3.10
C ALA A 251 5.11 7.92 -4.07
N ALA A 252 3.88 7.60 -3.69
CA ALA A 252 2.66 7.93 -4.44
C ALA A 252 2.22 9.40 -4.28
N GLY A 253 2.77 10.15 -3.32
CA GLY A 253 2.32 11.49 -2.97
C GLY A 253 0.96 11.53 -2.27
N LEU A 254 0.57 10.43 -1.60
CA LEU A 254 -0.76 10.23 -1.03
C LEU A 254 -0.77 10.25 0.52
N LEU A 255 0.29 10.73 1.17
CA LEU A 255 0.26 10.85 2.63
C LEU A 255 -0.72 11.93 3.05
N THR A 256 -1.77 11.52 3.77
CA THR A 256 -2.84 12.39 4.28
C THR A 256 -2.45 13.10 5.58
N SER A 257 -1.62 12.44 6.40
CA SER A 257 -1.14 12.96 7.69
C SER A 257 0.35 13.26 7.60
N ARG A 258 0.70 14.54 7.41
CA ARG A 258 2.09 14.98 7.40
C ARG A 258 2.74 14.72 8.76
N GLY A 259 3.79 13.92 8.79
CA GLY A 259 4.57 13.65 9.99
C GLY A 259 4.06 12.53 10.90
N ALA A 260 3.12 11.67 10.44
CA ALA A 260 2.69 10.49 11.18
C ALA A 260 2.86 9.20 10.37
N LEU A 261 3.25 8.11 11.04
CA LEU A 261 3.23 6.77 10.44
C LEU A 261 1.78 6.31 10.22
N GLN A 262 1.55 5.60 9.12
CA GLN A 262 0.26 4.93 8.88
C GLN A 262 0.15 3.69 9.76
N ARG A 263 -0.40 3.84 10.96
CA ARG A 263 -0.54 2.72 11.93
C ARG A 263 -1.74 1.83 11.66
N HIS A 264 -2.72 2.31 10.90
CA HIS A 264 -3.88 1.49 10.50
C HIS A 264 -3.64 0.82 9.16
N ALA A 265 -4.14 -0.41 9.06
CA ALA A 265 -4.12 -1.16 7.80
C ALA A 265 -4.86 -0.39 6.70
N PRO A 266 -4.25 -0.12 5.55
CA PRO A 266 -4.91 0.58 4.46
C PRO A 266 -6.16 -0.17 3.99
N PHE A 267 -7.21 0.56 3.63
CA PHE A 267 -8.40 0.02 2.98
C PHE A 267 -8.57 0.67 1.62
N ARG A 268 -8.40 -0.11 0.56
CA ARG A 268 -8.54 0.36 -0.82
C ARG A 268 -9.77 -0.28 -1.45
N SER A 269 -10.62 0.54 -2.04
CA SER A 269 -11.88 0.10 -2.67
C SER A 269 -12.04 0.79 -4.03
N PRO A 270 -11.26 0.38 -5.04
CA PRO A 270 -11.39 0.95 -6.36
C PRO A 270 -12.73 0.59 -7.01
N HIS A 271 -13.25 1.50 -7.82
CA HIS A 271 -14.45 1.23 -8.61
C HIS A 271 -14.12 0.23 -9.74
N HIS A 272 -15.08 -0.58 -10.16
CA HIS A 272 -14.87 -1.62 -11.20
C HIS A 272 -14.43 -1.06 -12.57
N THR A 273 -14.61 0.25 -12.81
CA THR A 273 -14.12 0.93 -14.02
C THR A 273 -12.64 1.33 -13.96
N VAL A 274 -11.94 1.02 -12.86
CA VAL A 274 -10.51 1.29 -12.75
C VAL A 274 -9.75 0.60 -13.90
N SER A 275 -8.80 1.33 -14.49
CA SER A 275 -7.93 0.75 -15.53
C SER A 275 -6.96 -0.29 -14.94
N ASP A 276 -6.46 -1.20 -15.78
CA ASP A 276 -5.44 -2.17 -15.36
C ASP A 276 -4.23 -1.47 -14.73
N ALA A 277 -3.82 -0.31 -15.31
CA ALA A 277 -2.73 0.49 -14.76
C ALA A 277 -3.09 1.19 -13.44
N GLY A 278 -4.35 1.54 -13.23
CA GLY A 278 -4.82 2.06 -11.95
C GLY A 278 -4.83 0.99 -10.86
N LEU A 279 -5.21 -0.23 -11.21
CA LEU A 279 -5.27 -1.34 -10.26
C LEU A 279 -3.87 -1.83 -9.86
N ILE A 280 -3.01 -2.12 -10.83
CA ILE A 280 -1.68 -2.74 -10.62
C ILE A 280 -0.58 -1.69 -10.48
N GLY A 281 -0.74 -0.58 -11.12
CA GLY A 281 0.29 0.43 -11.30
C GLY A 281 0.76 0.50 -12.76
N GLY A 282 1.37 1.61 -13.11
CA GLY A 282 1.84 1.83 -14.48
C GLY A 282 2.03 3.32 -14.79
N GLY A 283 2.00 3.62 -16.08
CA GLY A 283 2.29 4.95 -16.61
C GLY A 283 3.64 4.99 -17.33
N SER A 284 3.99 6.13 -17.88
CA SER A 284 5.32 6.39 -18.47
C SER A 284 6.40 6.36 -17.36
N LEU A 285 6.04 6.85 -16.19
CA LEU A 285 6.69 6.70 -14.90
C LEU A 285 5.88 5.68 -14.11
N PRO A 286 6.44 4.50 -13.81
CA PRO A 286 5.72 3.52 -13.01
C PRO A 286 5.33 4.11 -11.65
N LYS A 287 4.03 4.21 -11.40
CA LYS A 287 3.47 4.58 -10.09
C LYS A 287 2.79 3.36 -9.47
N PRO A 288 2.76 3.27 -8.12
CA PRO A 288 2.05 2.18 -7.45
C PRO A 288 0.54 2.26 -7.74
N GLY A 289 -0.08 1.12 -8.00
CA GLY A 289 -1.52 0.99 -8.17
C GLY A 289 -2.23 0.67 -6.85
N GLU A 290 -3.56 0.47 -6.93
CA GLU A 290 -4.42 0.18 -5.78
C GLU A 290 -3.96 -1.05 -4.98
N VAL A 291 -3.41 -2.08 -5.65
CA VAL A 291 -2.87 -3.28 -4.99
C VAL A 291 -1.67 -2.98 -4.11
N SER A 292 -0.78 -2.08 -4.55
CA SER A 292 0.37 -1.65 -3.75
C SER A 292 -0.03 -0.67 -2.66
N LEU A 293 -1.00 0.20 -2.92
CA LEU A 293 -1.57 1.09 -1.91
C LEU A 293 -2.35 0.34 -0.83
N ALA A 294 -2.81 -0.90 -1.12
CA ALA A 294 -3.42 -1.81 -0.14
C ALA A 294 -2.41 -2.67 0.62
N HIS A 295 -1.10 -2.49 0.40
CA HIS A 295 -0.05 -3.27 1.07
C HIS A 295 -0.22 -3.31 2.58
N ARG A 296 -0.09 -4.50 3.21
CA ARG A 296 -0.35 -4.76 4.64
C ARG A 296 -1.79 -4.48 5.10
N GLY A 297 -2.70 -4.22 4.16
CA GLY A 297 -4.09 -3.87 4.42
C GLY A 297 -5.08 -4.71 3.64
N LEU A 298 -6.19 -4.08 3.26
CA LEU A 298 -7.34 -4.70 2.63
C LEU A 298 -7.58 -4.09 1.26
N LEU A 299 -7.73 -4.94 0.25
CA LEU A 299 -8.26 -4.58 -1.07
C LEU A 299 -9.70 -5.09 -1.15
N PHE A 300 -10.67 -4.18 -1.23
CA PHE A 300 -12.07 -4.52 -1.41
C PHE A 300 -12.50 -4.29 -2.86
N LEU A 301 -12.96 -5.35 -3.52
CA LEU A 301 -13.47 -5.31 -4.88
C LEU A 301 -14.97 -5.62 -4.87
N ASP A 302 -15.80 -4.57 -4.95
CA ASP A 302 -17.24 -4.73 -5.10
C ASP A 302 -17.58 -5.00 -6.57
N GLU A 303 -18.70 -5.69 -6.82
CA GLU A 303 -19.09 -6.08 -8.17
C GLU A 303 -17.97 -6.82 -8.93
N PHE A 304 -17.30 -7.75 -8.24
CA PHE A 304 -16.06 -8.40 -8.67
C PHE A 304 -16.09 -8.90 -10.14
N PRO A 305 -17.16 -9.54 -10.68
CA PRO A 305 -17.19 -9.95 -12.08
C PRO A 305 -17.33 -8.78 -13.08
N GLU A 306 -17.58 -7.54 -12.62
CA GLU A 306 -17.71 -6.39 -13.53
C GLU A 306 -16.37 -5.71 -13.84
N PHE A 307 -15.31 -6.04 -13.10
CA PHE A 307 -13.96 -5.64 -13.48
C PHE A 307 -13.55 -6.25 -14.83
N SER A 308 -12.69 -5.57 -15.57
CA SER A 308 -12.16 -6.13 -16.82
C SER A 308 -11.47 -7.46 -16.55
N ARG A 309 -11.65 -8.44 -17.46
CA ARG A 309 -10.99 -9.75 -17.31
C ARG A 309 -9.48 -9.61 -17.16
N LYS A 310 -8.91 -8.66 -17.88
CA LYS A 310 -7.47 -8.38 -17.82
C LYS A 310 -7.04 -7.86 -16.45
N ALA A 311 -7.79 -6.91 -15.86
CA ALA A 311 -7.55 -6.42 -14.50
C ALA A 311 -7.60 -7.55 -13.48
N LEU A 312 -8.60 -8.44 -13.57
CA LEU A 312 -8.72 -9.59 -12.66
C LEU A 312 -7.56 -10.59 -12.79
N GLU A 313 -7.12 -10.88 -14.01
CA GLU A 313 -5.99 -11.79 -14.23
C GLU A 313 -4.68 -11.21 -13.68
N THR A 314 -4.50 -9.89 -13.71
CA THR A 314 -3.30 -9.25 -13.15
C THR A 314 -3.20 -9.34 -11.63
N LEU A 315 -4.31 -9.59 -10.92
CA LEU A 315 -4.30 -9.82 -9.46
C LEU A 315 -3.65 -11.15 -9.06
N ARG A 316 -3.48 -12.08 -9.99
CA ARG A 316 -2.94 -13.42 -9.68
C ARG A 316 -1.52 -13.35 -9.12
N GLN A 317 -0.66 -12.54 -9.74
CA GLN A 317 0.72 -12.37 -9.28
C GLN A 317 0.79 -11.80 -7.86
N PRO A 318 0.21 -10.64 -7.54
CA PRO A 318 0.31 -10.10 -6.17
C PRO A 318 -0.37 -10.96 -5.11
N LEU A 319 -1.42 -11.73 -5.44
CA LEU A 319 -2.04 -12.68 -4.52
C LEU A 319 -1.17 -13.92 -4.24
N GLU A 320 -0.22 -14.25 -5.11
CA GLU A 320 0.71 -15.37 -4.95
C GLU A 320 2.05 -14.93 -4.37
N ASP A 321 2.65 -13.90 -4.99
CA ASP A 321 4.02 -13.48 -4.73
C ASP A 321 4.11 -12.35 -3.70
N GLY A 322 3.03 -11.62 -3.46
CA GLY A 322 2.99 -10.46 -2.55
C GLY A 322 3.70 -9.21 -3.09
N HIS A 323 3.98 -9.17 -4.38
CA HIS A 323 4.55 -8.02 -5.08
C HIS A 323 4.02 -7.90 -6.51
N VAL A 324 4.21 -6.74 -7.11
CA VAL A 324 3.88 -6.45 -8.50
C VAL A 324 5.11 -5.96 -9.22
N THR A 325 5.44 -6.57 -10.35
CA THR A 325 6.51 -6.14 -11.24
C THR A 325 5.94 -5.38 -12.42
N ILE A 326 6.30 -4.12 -12.56
CA ILE A 326 5.92 -3.26 -13.68
C ILE A 326 7.12 -3.11 -14.61
N SER A 327 7.12 -3.83 -15.71
CA SER A 327 8.14 -3.71 -16.76
C SER A 327 7.68 -2.75 -17.84
N ARG A 328 8.50 -1.74 -18.14
CA ARG A 328 8.34 -0.79 -19.24
C ARG A 328 9.66 -0.69 -20.02
N ALA A 329 9.60 -0.13 -21.21
CA ALA A 329 10.80 0.01 -22.06
C ALA A 329 11.97 0.77 -21.38
N ARG A 330 11.69 1.52 -20.32
CA ARG A 330 12.66 2.40 -19.64
C ARG A 330 13.09 1.91 -18.27
N ALA A 331 12.28 1.10 -17.59
CA ALA A 331 12.60 0.58 -16.26
C ALA A 331 11.70 -0.61 -15.90
N THR A 332 12.23 -1.53 -15.10
CA THR A 332 11.46 -2.54 -14.38
C THR A 332 11.47 -2.16 -12.91
N VAL A 333 10.28 -1.99 -12.34
CA VAL A 333 10.08 -1.58 -10.96
C VAL A 333 9.23 -2.60 -10.25
N GLU A 334 9.61 -2.95 -9.04
CA GLU A 334 8.86 -3.83 -8.17
C GLU A 334 8.21 -3.03 -7.04
N TYR A 335 6.91 -3.29 -6.80
CA TYR A 335 6.17 -2.71 -5.69
C TYR A 335 5.67 -3.80 -4.76
N PRO A 336 5.85 -3.67 -3.43
CA PRO A 336 5.21 -4.54 -2.47
C PRO A 336 3.67 -4.48 -2.59
N ALA A 337 3.02 -5.65 -2.57
CA ALA A 337 1.57 -5.77 -2.73
C ALA A 337 1.01 -6.94 -1.90
N ARG A 338 1.42 -7.06 -0.63
CA ARG A 338 0.89 -8.05 0.32
C ARG A 338 -0.38 -7.51 0.95
N PHE A 339 -1.51 -7.74 0.34
CA PHE A 339 -2.83 -7.34 0.82
C PHE A 339 -3.71 -8.56 1.06
N GLN A 340 -4.78 -8.40 1.82
CA GLN A 340 -5.86 -9.37 1.92
C GLN A 340 -7.01 -8.92 1.00
N LEU A 341 -7.49 -9.83 0.14
CA LEU A 341 -8.60 -9.56 -0.76
C LEU A 341 -9.94 -9.85 -0.08
N ILE A 342 -10.82 -8.87 -0.09
CA ILE A 342 -12.25 -9.08 0.17
C ILE A 342 -12.97 -8.74 -1.14
N ALA A 343 -13.68 -9.70 -1.71
CA ALA A 343 -14.44 -9.48 -2.93
C ALA A 343 -15.93 -9.68 -2.68
N ALA A 344 -16.76 -8.92 -3.36
CA ALA A 344 -18.20 -9.07 -3.32
C ALA A 344 -18.77 -9.20 -4.73
N MET A 345 -19.74 -10.08 -4.91
CA MET A 345 -20.44 -10.24 -6.18
C MET A 345 -21.92 -10.54 -5.98
N ASN A 346 -22.70 -10.28 -7.01
CA ASN A 346 -24.08 -10.75 -7.09
C ASN A 346 -24.11 -12.22 -7.56
N PRO A 347 -25.16 -12.99 -7.26
CA PRO A 347 -25.26 -14.39 -7.68
C PRO A 347 -25.52 -14.55 -9.18
N CYS A 348 -25.95 -13.49 -9.88
CA CYS A 348 -26.24 -13.49 -11.31
C CYS A 348 -26.29 -12.04 -11.83
N PRO A 349 -26.41 -11.81 -13.16
CA PRO A 349 -26.48 -10.46 -13.72
C PRO A 349 -27.64 -9.61 -13.18
N CYS A 350 -28.83 -10.19 -12.98
CA CYS A 350 -29.95 -9.44 -12.38
C CYS A 350 -29.86 -9.30 -10.85
N GLY A 351 -28.97 -10.05 -10.20
CA GLY A 351 -28.73 -9.99 -8.76
C GLY A 351 -29.65 -10.84 -7.88
N HIS A 352 -30.68 -11.49 -8.44
CA HIS A 352 -31.77 -12.09 -7.67
C HIS A 352 -31.81 -13.62 -7.68
N PHE A 353 -30.78 -14.31 -8.14
CA PHE A 353 -30.76 -15.78 -8.09
C PHE A 353 -30.64 -16.25 -6.62
N GLY A 354 -31.65 -17.02 -6.17
CA GLY A 354 -31.74 -17.45 -4.77
C GLY A 354 -32.27 -16.37 -3.81
N ASP A 355 -32.78 -15.24 -4.31
CA ASP A 355 -33.43 -14.23 -3.49
C ASP A 355 -34.83 -14.69 -3.09
N PRO A 356 -35.23 -14.64 -1.80
CA PRO A 356 -36.54 -15.11 -1.34
C PRO A 356 -37.69 -14.19 -1.75
N GLU A 357 -37.42 -12.90 -2.01
CA GLU A 357 -38.48 -11.90 -2.32
C GLU A 357 -38.60 -11.59 -3.80
N LYS A 358 -37.50 -11.72 -4.57
CA LYS A 358 -37.48 -11.33 -5.98
C LYS A 358 -37.04 -12.49 -6.88
N PRO A 359 -37.84 -12.89 -7.87
CA PRO A 359 -37.49 -13.97 -8.79
C PRO A 359 -36.35 -13.56 -9.71
N CYS A 360 -35.44 -14.49 -9.94
CA CYS A 360 -34.36 -14.31 -10.91
C CYS A 360 -34.91 -14.39 -12.35
N THR A 361 -34.53 -13.44 -13.19
CA THR A 361 -34.92 -13.40 -14.62
C THR A 361 -33.82 -13.96 -15.54
N CYS A 362 -32.66 -14.33 -15.03
CA CYS A 362 -31.51 -14.81 -15.82
C CYS A 362 -31.68 -16.28 -16.21
N THR A 363 -31.38 -16.59 -17.45
CA THR A 363 -31.25 -17.97 -17.94
C THR A 363 -30.06 -18.68 -17.30
N PRO A 364 -30.03 -20.03 -17.25
CA PRO A 364 -28.88 -20.78 -16.78
C PRO A 364 -27.57 -20.41 -17.52
N VAL A 365 -27.66 -20.16 -18.83
CA VAL A 365 -26.49 -19.79 -19.66
C VAL A 365 -25.93 -18.42 -19.26
N GLU A 366 -26.79 -17.46 -19.00
CA GLU A 366 -26.36 -16.12 -18.54
C GLU A 366 -25.67 -16.18 -17.16
N ARG A 367 -26.21 -17.00 -16.25
CA ARG A 367 -25.60 -17.21 -14.94
C ARG A 367 -24.20 -17.83 -15.06
N LEU A 368 -24.06 -18.89 -15.85
CA LEU A 368 -22.77 -19.53 -16.08
C LEU A 368 -21.78 -18.60 -16.76
N ARG A 369 -22.22 -17.79 -17.73
CA ARG A 369 -21.38 -16.76 -18.37
C ARG A 369 -20.92 -15.71 -17.37
N TYR A 370 -21.78 -15.29 -16.46
CA TYR A 370 -21.45 -14.32 -15.42
C TYR A 370 -20.42 -14.86 -14.43
N ALA A 371 -20.65 -16.07 -13.90
CA ALA A 371 -19.69 -16.73 -13.02
C ALA A 371 -18.34 -17.01 -13.73
N GLY A 372 -18.39 -17.37 -15.01
CA GLY A 372 -17.21 -17.64 -15.85
C GLY A 372 -16.34 -16.42 -16.18
N ARG A 373 -16.73 -15.20 -15.78
CA ARG A 373 -15.85 -14.04 -15.82
C ARG A 373 -14.71 -14.16 -14.83
N LEU A 374 -14.92 -14.88 -13.72
CA LEU A 374 -13.87 -15.22 -12.75
C LEU A 374 -13.19 -16.52 -13.17
N SER A 375 -11.89 -16.43 -13.42
CA SER A 375 -11.13 -17.62 -13.82
C SER A 375 -10.91 -18.58 -12.65
N GLY A 376 -10.84 -19.88 -12.95
CA GLY A 376 -10.51 -20.91 -11.97
C GLY A 376 -9.24 -20.59 -11.18
N PRO A 377 -8.11 -20.21 -11.83
CA PRO A 377 -6.90 -19.83 -11.14
C PRO A 377 -7.02 -18.64 -10.18
N LEU A 378 -7.91 -17.67 -10.46
CA LEU A 378 -8.18 -16.56 -9.54
C LEU A 378 -9.00 -17.03 -8.34
N LEU A 379 -10.06 -17.82 -8.57
CA LEU A 379 -10.86 -18.43 -7.51
C LEU A 379 -10.03 -19.36 -6.62
N ASP A 380 -9.01 -19.96 -7.20
CA ASP A 380 -8.04 -20.76 -6.45
C ASP A 380 -7.19 -19.97 -5.45
N ARG A 381 -7.25 -18.65 -5.43
CA ARG A 381 -6.58 -17.79 -4.44
C ARG A 381 -7.55 -17.23 -3.40
N ILE A 382 -8.82 -17.59 -3.50
CA ILE A 382 -9.84 -17.22 -2.51
C ILE A 382 -10.01 -18.40 -1.54
N ASP A 383 -9.76 -18.13 -0.27
CA ASP A 383 -9.80 -19.18 0.77
C ASP A 383 -11.21 -19.43 1.28
N LEU A 384 -11.99 -18.38 1.49
CA LEU A 384 -13.37 -18.46 1.96
C LEU A 384 -14.33 -17.90 0.91
N THR A 385 -15.37 -18.66 0.64
CA THR A 385 -16.49 -18.21 -0.20
C THR A 385 -17.78 -18.41 0.59
N LEU A 386 -18.56 -17.35 0.73
CA LEU A 386 -19.81 -17.39 1.51
C LEU A 386 -20.98 -16.82 0.71
N LYS A 387 -22.11 -17.53 0.74
CA LYS A 387 -23.39 -17.02 0.26
C LYS A 387 -24.03 -16.18 1.37
N VAL A 388 -24.30 -14.90 1.09
CA VAL A 388 -24.88 -13.93 2.02
C VAL A 388 -26.34 -13.69 1.58
N PRO A 389 -27.32 -14.36 2.19
CA PRO A 389 -28.71 -14.22 1.83
C PRO A 389 -29.20 -12.80 2.17
N ARG A 390 -30.20 -12.34 1.44
CA ARG A 390 -30.94 -11.15 1.84
C ARG A 390 -31.79 -11.50 3.06
N LEU A 391 -31.77 -10.63 4.06
CA LEU A 391 -32.63 -10.78 5.23
C LEU A 391 -34.01 -10.18 4.94
N THR A 392 -35.05 -10.87 5.34
CA THR A 392 -36.40 -10.35 5.34
C THR A 392 -36.59 -9.28 6.41
N VAL A 393 -37.64 -8.46 6.28
CA VAL A 393 -37.96 -7.44 7.29
C VAL A 393 -38.18 -8.07 8.67
N ASP A 394 -38.84 -9.25 8.70
CA ASP A 394 -39.05 -9.99 9.94
C ASP A 394 -37.76 -10.47 10.59
N GLU A 395 -36.82 -10.97 9.81
CA GLU A 395 -35.48 -11.36 10.31
C GLU A 395 -34.71 -10.16 10.82
N LEU A 396 -34.77 -9.01 10.15
CA LEU A 396 -34.13 -7.77 10.57
C LEU A 396 -34.72 -7.21 11.87
N THR A 397 -36.02 -7.34 12.08
CA THR A 397 -36.71 -6.82 13.28
C THR A 397 -36.57 -7.75 14.47
N ARG A 398 -36.48 -9.07 14.25
CA ARG A 398 -36.30 -10.08 15.31
C ARG A 398 -34.86 -10.47 15.56
N ALA A 399 -33.90 -9.96 14.78
CA ALA A 399 -32.49 -10.25 14.98
C ALA A 399 -32.07 -9.80 16.39
N PRO A 400 -31.31 -10.64 17.11
CA PRO A 400 -30.71 -10.23 18.36
C PRO A 400 -29.79 -9.03 18.14
N GLU A 401 -29.54 -8.27 19.19
CA GLU A 401 -28.57 -7.16 19.10
C GLU A 401 -27.22 -7.69 18.61
N PRO A 402 -26.67 -7.07 17.58
CA PRO A 402 -25.41 -7.51 17.01
C PRO A 402 -24.25 -7.29 17.98
N GLU A 403 -23.33 -8.24 18.02
CA GLU A 403 -22.10 -8.10 18.79
C GLU A 403 -21.26 -6.89 18.26
N PRO A 404 -20.79 -5.99 19.10
CA PRO A 404 -19.99 -4.84 18.67
C PRO A 404 -18.58 -5.26 18.15
N SER A 405 -17.90 -4.34 17.51
CA SER A 405 -16.58 -4.57 16.92
C SER A 405 -15.49 -4.92 17.96
N ALA A 406 -15.56 -4.37 19.17
CA ALA A 406 -14.49 -4.49 20.16
C ALA A 406 -14.21 -5.97 20.60
N PRO A 407 -15.20 -6.79 21.00
CA PRO A 407 -14.94 -8.20 21.33
C PRO A 407 -14.46 -9.02 20.13
N VAL A 408 -14.98 -8.76 18.92
CA VAL A 408 -14.53 -9.44 17.69
C VAL A 408 -13.07 -9.11 17.42
N LYS A 409 -12.70 -7.84 17.51
CA LYS A 409 -11.30 -7.39 17.39
C LYS A 409 -10.39 -8.08 18.42
N ALA A 410 -10.82 -8.17 19.67
CA ALA A 410 -10.04 -8.82 20.72
C ALA A 410 -9.75 -10.29 20.38
N ARG A 411 -10.74 -11.04 19.86
CA ARG A 411 -10.55 -12.45 19.42
C ARG A 411 -9.59 -12.54 18.22
N ILE A 412 -9.71 -11.63 17.25
CA ILE A 412 -8.80 -11.58 16.09
C ILE A 412 -7.36 -11.30 16.54
N VAL A 413 -7.15 -10.33 17.43
CA VAL A 413 -5.82 -10.01 17.98
C VAL A 413 -5.23 -11.22 18.70
N ALA A 414 -5.97 -11.82 19.61
CA ALA A 414 -5.52 -13.01 20.36
C ALA A 414 -5.18 -14.20 19.44
N ALA A 415 -5.97 -14.43 18.38
CA ALA A 415 -5.67 -15.48 17.40
C ALA A 415 -4.37 -15.17 16.63
N ARG A 416 -4.16 -13.92 16.21
CA ARG A 416 -2.93 -13.49 15.52
C ARG A 416 -1.68 -13.59 16.41
N GLU A 417 -1.80 -13.27 17.69
CA GLU A 417 -0.73 -13.44 18.67
C GLU A 417 -0.32 -14.93 18.80
N ARG A 418 -1.30 -15.85 18.85
CA ARG A 418 -1.03 -17.30 18.83
C ARG A 418 -0.30 -17.73 17.55
N MET A 419 -0.71 -17.26 16.39
CA MET A 419 -0.04 -17.54 15.11
C MET A 419 1.39 -17.01 15.10
N THR A 420 1.59 -15.78 15.55
CA THR A 420 2.92 -15.15 15.60
C THR A 420 3.84 -15.90 16.57
N ALA A 421 3.35 -16.26 17.76
CA ALA A 421 4.11 -17.00 18.75
C ALA A 421 4.48 -18.41 18.27
N ARG A 422 3.58 -19.09 17.53
CA ARG A 422 3.79 -20.46 17.05
C ARG A 422 4.71 -20.52 15.83
N GLN A 423 4.55 -19.63 14.85
CA GLN A 423 5.13 -19.77 13.51
C GLN A 423 5.66 -18.48 12.89
N GLY A 424 5.49 -17.32 13.53
CA GLY A 424 5.95 -16.02 13.01
C GLY A 424 5.21 -15.51 11.79
N ALA A 425 4.11 -16.18 11.36
CA ALA A 425 3.37 -15.85 10.14
C ALA A 425 1.86 -16.10 10.33
N ARG A 426 1.02 -15.53 9.43
CA ARG A 426 -0.43 -15.80 9.42
C ARG A 426 -0.68 -17.22 8.88
N ASN A 427 -1.83 -17.79 9.23
CA ASN A 427 -2.19 -19.13 8.75
C ASN A 427 -2.40 -19.16 7.21
N SER A 428 -2.84 -18.06 6.59
CA SER A 428 -2.93 -17.95 5.12
C SER A 428 -1.58 -18.16 4.42
N ASP A 429 -0.47 -17.82 5.08
CA ASP A 429 0.87 -17.87 4.52
C ASP A 429 1.52 -19.26 4.69
N LEU A 430 0.88 -20.18 5.45
CA LEU A 430 1.38 -21.54 5.64
C LEU A 430 1.34 -22.36 4.36
N SER A 431 2.44 -23.01 4.03
CA SER A 431 2.56 -23.89 2.87
C SER A 431 3.54 -25.03 3.11
N GLY A 432 3.46 -26.07 2.32
CA GLY A 432 4.43 -27.18 2.32
C GLY A 432 4.65 -27.80 3.70
N GLN A 433 5.89 -27.80 4.19
CA GLN A 433 6.26 -28.40 5.48
C GLN A 433 5.64 -27.65 6.65
N ALA A 434 5.64 -26.32 6.65
CA ALA A 434 5.07 -25.52 7.72
C ALA A 434 3.57 -25.77 7.91
N LEU A 435 2.82 -25.95 6.81
CA LEU A 435 1.41 -26.32 6.89
C LEU A 435 1.23 -27.71 7.54
N ARG A 436 2.02 -28.70 7.14
CA ARG A 436 1.95 -30.05 7.71
C ARG A 436 2.29 -30.09 9.20
N GLU A 437 3.21 -29.24 9.63
CA GLU A 437 3.63 -29.12 11.02
C GLU A 437 2.58 -28.41 11.89
N HIS A 438 2.17 -27.21 11.47
CA HIS A 438 1.32 -26.33 12.30
C HIS A 438 -0.18 -26.61 12.16
N ALA A 439 -0.60 -27.32 11.11
CA ALA A 439 -1.98 -27.77 10.91
C ALA A 439 -2.09 -29.31 10.94
N ALA A 440 -1.24 -29.97 11.70
CA ALA A 440 -1.28 -31.41 11.89
C ALA A 440 -2.62 -31.88 12.48
N LEU A 441 -3.13 -32.99 11.96
CA LEU A 441 -4.41 -33.57 12.36
C LEU A 441 -4.20 -34.87 13.10
N ASN A 442 -4.93 -35.04 14.20
CA ASN A 442 -5.08 -36.33 14.88
C ASN A 442 -5.95 -37.30 14.02
N ALA A 443 -6.01 -38.57 14.39
CA ALA A 443 -6.64 -39.64 13.60
C ALA A 443 -8.12 -39.34 13.23
N GLY A 444 -8.95 -38.87 14.16
CA GLY A 444 -10.36 -38.54 13.91
C GLY A 444 -10.51 -37.36 12.91
N PRO A 445 -9.97 -36.18 13.23
CA PRO A 445 -9.96 -35.03 12.29
C PRO A 445 -9.35 -35.37 10.94
N LEU A 446 -8.31 -36.20 10.86
CA LEU A 446 -7.72 -36.64 9.60
C LEU A 446 -8.70 -37.45 8.74
N ALA A 447 -9.40 -38.42 9.37
CA ALA A 447 -10.40 -39.22 8.67
C ALA A 447 -11.57 -38.34 8.15
N PHE A 448 -12.03 -37.38 8.98
CA PHE A 448 -13.04 -36.41 8.58
C PHE A 448 -12.58 -35.56 7.38
N ALA A 449 -11.36 -34.97 7.44
CA ALA A 449 -10.81 -34.16 6.38
C ALA A 449 -10.67 -34.94 5.06
N GLN A 450 -10.24 -36.19 5.12
CA GLN A 450 -10.15 -37.09 3.94
C GLN A 450 -11.53 -37.41 3.34
N ALA A 451 -12.53 -37.66 4.18
CA ALA A 451 -13.89 -37.89 3.73
C ALA A 451 -14.49 -36.64 3.05
N ALA A 452 -14.34 -35.47 3.68
CA ALA A 452 -14.76 -34.19 3.11
C ALA A 452 -14.06 -33.88 1.80
N ALA A 453 -12.74 -34.13 1.68
CA ALA A 453 -11.98 -33.93 0.46
C ALA A 453 -12.51 -34.81 -0.69
N ARG A 454 -12.79 -36.08 -0.42
CA ARG A 454 -13.40 -36.98 -1.42
C ARG A 454 -14.80 -36.55 -1.84
N GLN A 455 -15.65 -36.20 -0.86
CA GLN A 455 -17.02 -35.81 -1.13
C GLN A 455 -17.14 -34.50 -1.95
N LEU A 456 -16.21 -33.56 -1.73
CA LEU A 456 -16.16 -32.28 -2.41
C LEU A 456 -15.30 -32.31 -3.68
N GLY A 457 -14.61 -33.41 -3.99
CA GLY A 457 -13.71 -33.52 -5.14
C GLY A 457 -12.55 -32.52 -5.08
N LEU A 458 -11.97 -32.30 -3.88
CA LEU A 458 -10.95 -31.26 -3.70
C LEU A 458 -9.63 -31.65 -4.35
N THR A 459 -8.98 -30.64 -4.96
CA THR A 459 -7.57 -30.73 -5.34
C THR A 459 -6.67 -30.63 -4.09
N GLY A 460 -5.38 -30.96 -4.20
CA GLY A 460 -4.41 -30.76 -3.12
C GLY A 460 -4.40 -29.34 -2.59
N ARG A 461 -4.47 -28.32 -3.47
CA ARG A 461 -4.58 -26.91 -3.08
C ARG A 461 -5.88 -26.61 -2.30
N GLY A 462 -6.98 -27.24 -2.71
CA GLY A 462 -8.27 -27.12 -2.01
C GLY A 462 -8.20 -27.71 -0.60
N TYR A 463 -7.54 -28.85 -0.44
CA TYR A 463 -7.30 -29.48 0.85
C TYR A 463 -6.43 -28.61 1.78
N ASP A 464 -5.29 -28.12 1.28
CA ASP A 464 -4.41 -27.23 2.05
C ASP A 464 -5.12 -25.96 2.55
N ARG A 465 -6.04 -25.41 1.77
CA ARG A 465 -6.85 -24.25 2.17
C ARG A 465 -7.79 -24.57 3.32
N ILE A 466 -8.46 -25.72 3.28
CA ILE A 466 -9.32 -26.16 4.41
C ILE A 466 -8.48 -26.28 5.68
N LEU A 467 -7.27 -26.85 5.61
CA LEU A 467 -6.38 -26.96 6.76
C LEU A 467 -5.98 -25.59 7.33
N ARG A 468 -5.61 -24.64 6.46
CA ARG A 468 -5.27 -23.26 6.89
C ARG A 468 -6.45 -22.56 7.58
N VAL A 469 -7.65 -22.67 7.00
CA VAL A 469 -8.86 -22.10 7.58
C VAL A 469 -9.23 -22.80 8.88
N ALA A 470 -9.19 -24.13 8.96
CA ALA A 470 -9.45 -24.89 10.17
C ALA A 470 -8.45 -24.55 11.28
N ARG A 471 -7.17 -24.34 10.95
CA ARG A 471 -6.16 -23.87 11.93
C ARG A 471 -6.53 -22.49 12.47
N THR A 472 -7.01 -21.60 11.61
CA THR A 472 -7.46 -20.26 12.03
C THR A 472 -8.67 -20.34 12.96
N ILE A 473 -9.64 -21.17 12.65
CA ILE A 473 -10.82 -21.39 13.51
C ILE A 473 -10.40 -21.97 14.87
N SER A 474 -9.45 -22.89 14.88
CA SER A 474 -8.87 -23.44 16.10
C SER A 474 -8.15 -22.38 16.93
N ASP A 475 -7.38 -21.48 16.30
CA ASP A 475 -6.70 -20.36 16.96
C ASP A 475 -7.72 -19.35 17.55
N LEU A 476 -8.82 -19.06 16.84
CA LEU A 476 -9.92 -18.24 17.36
C LEU A 476 -10.61 -18.88 18.57
N ALA A 477 -10.75 -20.20 18.56
CA ALA A 477 -11.30 -20.95 19.70
C ALA A 477 -10.30 -21.13 20.87
N GLY A 478 -9.03 -20.70 20.71
CA GLY A 478 -7.98 -20.90 21.70
C GLY A 478 -7.53 -22.36 21.85
N SER A 479 -7.81 -23.22 20.86
CA SER A 479 -7.47 -24.64 20.88
C SER A 479 -6.08 -24.87 20.28
N GLU A 480 -5.27 -25.70 20.93
CA GLU A 480 -3.95 -26.09 20.42
C GLU A 480 -4.05 -27.03 19.22
N THR A 481 -5.11 -27.84 19.14
CA THR A 481 -5.31 -28.84 18.10
C THR A 481 -6.54 -28.52 17.24
N ILE A 482 -6.48 -28.96 15.99
CA ILE A 482 -7.63 -28.86 15.07
C ILE A 482 -8.57 -30.02 15.36
N THR A 483 -9.84 -29.71 15.65
CA THR A 483 -10.91 -30.70 15.90
C THR A 483 -11.76 -30.91 14.64
N GLU A 484 -12.63 -31.94 14.65
CA GLU A 484 -13.60 -32.18 13.59
C GLU A 484 -14.57 -30.99 13.42
N ALA A 485 -14.96 -30.33 14.53
CA ALA A 485 -15.83 -29.15 14.48
C ALA A 485 -15.15 -27.98 13.73
N HIS A 486 -13.86 -27.75 13.93
CA HIS A 486 -13.10 -26.73 13.22
C HIS A 486 -13.01 -27.02 11.72
N LEU A 487 -12.85 -28.29 11.35
CA LEU A 487 -12.84 -28.73 9.95
C LEU A 487 -14.22 -28.62 9.33
N ALA A 488 -15.28 -28.99 10.06
CA ALA A 488 -16.66 -28.87 9.59
C ALA A 488 -17.01 -27.42 9.28
N GLU A 489 -16.66 -26.47 10.17
CA GLU A 489 -16.83 -25.04 9.88
C GLU A 489 -16.02 -24.61 8.65
N ALA A 490 -14.73 -25.01 8.55
CA ALA A 490 -13.87 -24.65 7.41
C ALA A 490 -14.43 -25.15 6.07
N VAL A 491 -15.04 -26.33 6.04
CA VAL A 491 -15.69 -26.92 4.86
C VAL A 491 -16.90 -26.09 4.41
N THR A 492 -17.64 -25.45 5.32
CA THR A 492 -18.81 -24.62 4.94
C THR A 492 -18.44 -23.42 4.06
N TYR A 493 -17.20 -22.95 4.14
CA TYR A 493 -16.68 -21.85 3.31
C TYR A 493 -16.24 -22.30 1.91
N ARG A 494 -16.56 -23.53 1.52
CA ARG A 494 -16.23 -24.12 0.22
C ARG A 494 -17.49 -24.62 -0.50
N PRO A 495 -18.35 -23.71 -1.03
CA PRO A 495 -19.49 -24.15 -1.80
C PRO A 495 -19.04 -24.89 -3.07
N ARG A 496 -19.79 -25.94 -3.46
CA ARG A 496 -19.52 -26.72 -4.68
C ARG A 496 -19.67 -25.89 -5.95
N GLU A 497 -20.59 -24.96 -5.93
CA GLU A 497 -20.93 -24.09 -7.06
C GLU A 497 -21.03 -22.64 -6.60
N LEU A 498 -20.50 -21.73 -7.40
CA LEU A 498 -20.59 -20.29 -7.13
C LEU A 498 -22.02 -19.77 -7.37
N VAL A 499 -22.74 -20.36 -8.33
CA VAL A 499 -24.07 -19.91 -8.80
C VAL A 499 -24.99 -21.11 -8.96
#